data_8fb6fda524ec137ab6c34bdfbb386a21
#
_entry.id   8fb6fda524ec137ab6c34bdfbb386a21
#
_cell.length_a   1.000
_cell.length_b   1.000
_cell.length_c   1.000
_cell.angle_alpha   90.00
_cell.angle_beta   90.00
_cell.angle_gamma   90.00
#
_symmetry.space_group_name_H-M   'P 1'
#
loop_
_entity.id
_entity.type
_entity.pdbx_description
1 polymer ?
#
loop_
_entity_poly.entity_id
_entity_poly.type
_entity_poly.pdbx_seq_one_letter_code
_entity_poly.pdbx_strand_id
1 'polypeptide(L)'
;MEKPNIKPKNPNFSSGPCSKRPGWSIDVLKNTPIGRSHRHKICKEKLNEVIIKSKKILQLPDGYHVGIMTGSNTGALEAALWSLLGCKGVDVLAWENFGKDWVIDILDQLRIKDVNSQDRKSVV
;
A
#
# COMPACT_ATOMS: atom_id res chain seq x y z
N MET A 1 0.80 24.83 0.99
CA MET A 1 2.10 24.15 1.06
C MET A 1 3.00 24.82 0.03
N GLU A 2 4.12 25.37 0.45
CA GLU A 2 5.04 26.02 -0.48
C GLU A 2 5.85 24.99 -1.25
N LYS A 3 6.16 25.31 -2.51
CA LYS A 3 6.97 24.45 -3.37
C LYS A 3 8.41 24.43 -2.85
N PRO A 4 9.05 23.25 -2.69
CA PRO A 4 10.44 23.15 -2.27
C PRO A 4 11.38 23.87 -3.25
N ASN A 5 12.30 24.65 -2.74
CA ASN A 5 13.29 25.38 -3.55
C ASN A 5 14.50 24.51 -3.95
N ILE A 6 14.65 23.36 -3.31
CA ILE A 6 15.79 22.45 -3.54
C ILE A 6 15.28 21.22 -4.31
N LYS A 7 15.91 20.96 -5.43
CA LYS A 7 15.66 19.72 -6.20
C LYS A 7 16.52 18.58 -5.65
N PRO A 8 16.00 17.34 -5.58
CA PRO A 8 16.81 16.19 -5.18
C PRO A 8 17.94 15.95 -6.21
N LYS A 9 19.09 15.47 -5.72
CA LYS A 9 20.22 15.11 -6.60
C LYS A 9 19.87 14.00 -7.59
N ASN A 10 19.00 13.07 -7.18
CA ASN A 10 18.46 12.03 -8.03
C ASN A 10 16.93 12.10 -8.00
N PRO A 11 16.28 12.59 -9.05
CA PRO A 11 14.83 12.72 -9.13
C PRO A 11 14.12 11.44 -9.62
N ASN A 12 14.85 10.33 -9.78
CA ASN A 12 14.29 9.08 -10.28
C ASN A 12 13.48 8.36 -9.21
N PHE A 13 12.22 8.72 -9.09
CA PHE A 13 11.22 8.10 -8.22
C PHE A 13 10.21 7.35 -9.07
N SER A 14 10.65 6.29 -9.74
CA SER A 14 9.72 5.45 -10.49
C SER A 14 9.17 4.31 -9.63
N SER A 15 7.99 3.83 -9.97
CA SER A 15 7.50 2.54 -9.48
C SER A 15 8.36 1.41 -10.06
N GLY A 16 8.62 0.37 -9.28
CA GLY A 16 9.45 -0.76 -9.68
C GLY A 16 10.84 -0.72 -9.03
N PRO A 17 11.87 -1.23 -9.71
CA PRO A 17 13.22 -1.28 -9.14
C PRO A 17 13.75 0.11 -8.82
N CYS A 18 14.00 0.38 -7.55
CA CYS A 18 14.61 1.63 -7.11
C CYS A 18 16.02 1.41 -6.60
N SER A 19 16.83 2.48 -6.62
CA SER A 19 18.15 2.47 -6.00
C SER A 19 18.05 2.10 -4.52
N LYS A 20 18.98 1.30 -4.05
CA LYS A 20 19.09 1.00 -2.63
C LYS A 20 19.48 2.27 -1.85
N ARG A 21 19.09 2.32 -0.57
CA ARG A 21 19.47 3.42 0.32
C ARG A 21 20.99 3.61 0.37
N PRO A 22 21.50 4.81 0.63
CA PRO A 22 22.93 5.03 0.83
C PRO A 22 23.48 4.09 1.93
N GLY A 23 24.67 3.52 1.68
CA GLY A 23 25.33 2.59 2.61
C GLY A 23 24.72 1.17 2.65
N TRP A 24 23.75 0.84 1.76
CA TRP A 24 23.26 -0.52 1.65
C TRP A 24 24.32 -1.44 1.01
N SER A 25 24.50 -2.61 1.58
CA SER A 25 25.25 -3.70 0.96
C SER A 25 24.49 -5.01 1.13
N ILE A 26 24.82 -6.02 0.33
CA ILE A 26 24.20 -7.33 0.42
C ILE A 26 24.46 -8.02 1.78
N ASP A 27 25.45 -7.56 2.49
CA ASP A 27 25.81 -8.08 3.83
C ASP A 27 24.67 -7.97 4.84
N VAL A 28 23.73 -7.04 4.65
CA VAL A 28 22.53 -6.95 5.49
C VAL A 28 21.68 -8.23 5.45
N LEU A 29 21.85 -9.06 4.43
CA LEU A 29 21.14 -10.31 4.26
C LEU A 29 21.82 -11.51 4.92
N LYS A 30 23.08 -11.41 5.37
CA LYS A 30 23.85 -12.52 5.94
C LYS A 30 23.17 -13.19 7.14
N ASN A 31 22.46 -12.40 7.95
CA ASN A 31 21.80 -12.88 9.18
C ASN A 31 20.29 -13.05 9.00
N THR A 32 19.78 -13.06 7.77
CA THR A 32 18.36 -13.30 7.53
C THR A 32 18.03 -14.78 7.70
N PRO A 33 16.83 -15.13 8.18
CA PRO A 33 16.42 -16.53 8.40
C PRO A 33 16.06 -17.22 7.08
N ILE A 34 17.02 -17.27 6.13
CA ILE A 34 16.85 -17.92 4.83
C ILE A 34 16.56 -19.41 5.00
N GLY A 35 15.62 -19.93 4.23
CA GLY A 35 15.21 -21.33 4.29
C GLY A 35 14.31 -21.69 5.47
N ARG A 36 13.88 -20.72 6.26
CA ARG A 36 12.92 -20.92 7.35
C ARG A 36 11.50 -20.61 6.90
N SER A 37 10.55 -21.38 7.37
CA SER A 37 9.12 -21.08 7.16
C SER A 37 8.76 -19.74 7.84
N HIS A 38 7.87 -18.98 7.21
CA HIS A 38 7.27 -17.77 7.83
C HIS A 38 6.56 -18.08 9.16
N ARG A 39 6.20 -19.34 9.41
CA ARG A 39 5.58 -19.80 10.68
C ARG A 39 6.62 -20.05 11.79
N HIS A 40 7.90 -20.07 11.46
CA HIS A 40 8.96 -20.24 12.46
C HIS A 40 8.99 -19.02 13.41
N LYS A 41 9.32 -19.23 14.68
CA LYS A 41 9.29 -18.19 15.72
C LYS A 41 10.04 -16.92 15.29
N ILE A 42 11.27 -17.06 14.83
CA ILE A 42 12.09 -15.91 14.37
C ILE A 42 11.42 -15.16 13.22
N CYS A 43 10.79 -15.85 12.27
CA CYS A 43 10.12 -15.21 11.14
C CYS A 43 8.85 -14.48 11.58
N LYS A 44 8.07 -15.05 12.51
CA LYS A 44 6.93 -14.37 13.12
C LYS A 44 7.33 -13.11 13.89
N GLU A 45 8.43 -13.17 14.64
CA GLU A 45 8.98 -12.00 15.34
C GLU A 45 9.38 -10.90 14.36
N LYS A 46 10.03 -11.25 13.23
CA LYS A 46 10.38 -10.30 12.17
C LYS A 46 9.16 -9.68 11.49
N LEU A 47 8.14 -10.47 11.20
CA LEU A 47 6.88 -9.94 10.64
C LEU A 47 6.18 -9.00 11.63
N ASN A 48 6.14 -9.36 12.90
CA ASN A 48 5.58 -8.48 13.93
C ASN A 48 6.38 -7.18 14.08
N GLU A 49 7.70 -7.24 13.99
CA GLU A 49 8.57 -6.06 13.98
C GLU A 49 8.22 -5.11 12.82
N VAL A 50 7.94 -5.65 11.63
CA VAL A 50 7.48 -4.84 10.47
C VAL A 50 6.17 -4.14 10.80
N ILE A 51 5.19 -4.83 11.37
CA ILE A 51 3.90 -4.26 11.75
C ILE A 51 4.09 -3.11 12.76
N ILE A 52 4.88 -3.33 13.81
CA ILE A 52 5.14 -2.33 14.84
C ILE A 52 5.83 -1.09 14.24
N LYS A 53 6.85 -1.30 13.43
CA LYS A 53 7.58 -0.20 12.77
C LYS A 53 6.68 0.58 11.80
N SER A 54 5.83 -0.11 11.04
CA SER A 54 4.87 0.53 10.13
C SER A 54 3.88 1.40 10.90
N LYS A 55 3.32 0.93 11.99
CA LYS A 55 2.46 1.74 12.88
C LYS A 55 3.15 3.01 13.34
N LYS A 56 4.40 2.87 13.81
CA LYS A 56 5.19 4.00 14.31
C LYS A 56 5.50 5.02 13.20
N ILE A 57 5.93 4.57 12.03
CA ILE A 57 6.29 5.45 10.90
C ILE A 57 5.06 6.19 10.38
N LEU A 58 3.93 5.49 10.28
CA LEU A 58 2.67 6.06 9.83
C LEU A 58 1.94 6.87 10.91
N GLN A 59 2.47 6.90 12.14
CA GLN A 59 1.87 7.60 13.29
C GLN A 59 0.40 7.22 13.50
N LEU A 60 0.09 5.92 13.35
CA LEU A 60 -1.28 5.44 13.48
C LEU A 60 -1.77 5.56 14.93
N PRO A 61 -2.98 6.08 15.15
CA PRO A 61 -3.59 6.12 16.48
C PRO A 61 -3.79 4.73 17.08
N ASP A 62 -3.96 4.67 18.39
CA ASP A 62 -4.35 3.44 19.07
C ASP A 62 -5.68 2.90 18.53
N GLY A 63 -5.80 1.59 18.47
CA GLY A 63 -6.98 0.91 17.90
C GLY A 63 -6.92 0.65 16.39
N TYR A 64 -5.99 1.27 15.65
CA TYR A 64 -5.79 0.94 14.25
C TYR A 64 -4.96 -0.34 14.07
N HIS A 65 -5.35 -1.14 13.09
CA HIS A 65 -4.65 -2.38 12.75
C HIS A 65 -3.83 -2.21 11.47
N VAL A 66 -2.65 -2.84 11.45
CA VAL A 66 -1.82 -2.99 10.25
C VAL A 66 -1.78 -4.47 9.90
N GLY A 67 -2.15 -4.80 8.67
CA GLY A 67 -2.05 -6.15 8.13
C GLY A 67 -1.01 -6.21 7.01
N ILE A 68 -0.33 -7.34 6.90
CA ILE A 68 0.54 -7.64 5.77
C ILE A 68 -0.24 -8.56 4.84
N MET A 69 -0.53 -8.07 3.62
CA MET A 69 -1.18 -8.86 2.58
C MET A 69 -0.15 -9.46 1.65
N THR A 70 -0.37 -10.70 1.26
CA THR A 70 0.43 -11.36 0.23
C THR A 70 0.00 -10.90 -1.16
N GLY A 71 0.95 -10.68 -2.06
CA GLY A 71 0.67 -10.29 -3.43
C GLY A 71 1.10 -8.86 -3.74
N SER A 72 0.17 -8.04 -4.19
CA SER A 72 0.42 -6.68 -4.66
C SER A 72 -0.38 -5.64 -3.87
N ASN A 73 -0.11 -4.35 -4.14
CA ASN A 73 -0.93 -3.24 -3.64
C ASN A 73 -2.38 -3.39 -4.08
N THR A 74 -2.61 -3.79 -5.33
CA THR A 74 -3.94 -4.07 -5.88
C THR A 74 -4.66 -5.12 -5.05
N GLY A 75 -4.02 -6.26 -4.78
CA GLY A 75 -4.63 -7.32 -3.96
C GLY A 75 -4.95 -6.87 -2.52
N ALA A 76 -4.13 -5.99 -1.93
CA ALA A 76 -4.41 -5.43 -0.61
C ALA A 76 -5.62 -4.48 -0.63
N LEU A 77 -5.72 -3.63 -1.67
CA LEU A 77 -6.86 -2.74 -1.83
C LEU A 77 -8.14 -3.51 -2.12
N GLU A 78 -8.12 -4.45 -3.05
CA GLU A 78 -9.26 -5.31 -3.35
C GLU A 78 -9.76 -6.07 -2.12
N ALA A 79 -8.86 -6.65 -1.33
CA ALA A 79 -9.25 -7.30 -0.08
C ALA A 79 -9.98 -6.35 0.88
N ALA A 80 -9.56 -5.07 0.93
CA ALA A 80 -10.25 -4.04 1.71
C ALA A 80 -11.62 -3.70 1.11
N LEU A 81 -11.71 -3.51 -0.20
CA LEU A 81 -12.98 -3.20 -0.90
C LEU A 81 -14.02 -4.31 -0.64
N TRP A 82 -13.64 -5.58 -0.86
CA TRP A 82 -14.54 -6.73 -0.65
C TRP A 82 -14.96 -6.92 0.80
N SER A 83 -14.13 -6.49 1.75
CA SER A 83 -14.39 -6.71 3.18
C SER A 83 -15.15 -5.55 3.84
N LEU A 84 -14.99 -4.33 3.37
CA LEU A 84 -15.40 -3.13 4.09
C LEU A 84 -16.53 -2.35 3.40
N LEU A 85 -16.69 -2.46 2.08
CA LEU A 85 -17.71 -1.70 1.35
C LEU A 85 -19.09 -2.35 1.45
N GLY A 86 -20.12 -1.51 1.27
CA GLY A 86 -21.52 -1.93 1.16
C GLY A 86 -22.37 -1.69 2.41
N CYS A 87 -21.79 -1.36 3.56
CA CYS A 87 -22.54 -1.00 4.75
C CYS A 87 -23.09 0.44 4.72
N LYS A 88 -22.47 1.31 3.93
CA LYS A 88 -22.81 2.73 3.74
C LYS A 88 -22.62 3.09 2.28
N GLY A 89 -23.12 4.27 1.88
CA GLY A 89 -22.81 4.87 0.58
C GLY A 89 -21.31 5.03 0.39
N VAL A 90 -20.86 4.95 -0.85
CA VAL A 90 -19.44 4.96 -1.22
C VAL A 90 -19.16 6.13 -2.16
N ASP A 91 -18.24 6.99 -1.80
CA ASP A 91 -17.66 7.98 -2.69
C ASP A 91 -16.36 7.44 -3.29
N VAL A 92 -16.29 7.38 -4.63
CA VAL A 92 -15.12 6.88 -5.36
C VAL A 92 -14.53 8.00 -6.19
N LEU A 93 -13.27 8.32 -5.92
CA LEU A 93 -12.50 9.30 -6.67
C LEU A 93 -11.43 8.56 -7.48
N ALA A 94 -11.50 8.65 -8.80
CA ALA A 94 -10.54 8.02 -9.70
C ALA A 94 -10.06 9.00 -10.76
N TRP A 95 -8.77 8.97 -11.09
CA TRP A 95 -8.15 9.85 -12.09
C TRP A 95 -7.05 9.17 -12.92
N GLU A 96 -6.87 7.87 -12.79
CA GLU A 96 -5.89 7.09 -13.54
C GLU A 96 -6.37 5.64 -13.72
N ASN A 97 -5.62 4.84 -14.49
CA ASN A 97 -6.07 3.51 -14.91
C ASN A 97 -6.36 2.55 -13.76
N PHE A 98 -5.51 2.51 -12.73
CA PHE A 98 -5.75 1.63 -11.59
C PHE A 98 -7.01 2.03 -10.82
N GLY A 99 -7.20 3.33 -10.59
CA GLY A 99 -8.41 3.84 -9.96
C GLY A 99 -9.65 3.51 -10.76
N LYS A 100 -9.58 3.54 -12.10
CA LYS A 100 -10.68 3.13 -12.97
C LYS A 100 -11.05 1.66 -12.79
N ASP A 101 -10.06 0.77 -12.69
CA ASP A 101 -10.29 -0.65 -12.49
C ASP A 101 -11.01 -0.90 -11.15
N TRP A 102 -10.62 -0.19 -10.09
CA TRP A 102 -11.33 -0.27 -8.80
C TRP A 102 -12.76 0.30 -8.84
N VAL A 103 -13.02 1.32 -9.67
CA VAL A 103 -14.39 1.78 -9.90
C VAL A 103 -15.22 0.67 -10.55
N ILE A 104 -14.67 -0.04 -11.52
CA ILE A 104 -15.31 -1.20 -12.15
C ILE A 104 -15.58 -2.30 -11.11
N ASP A 105 -14.62 -2.59 -10.25
CA ASP A 105 -14.79 -3.57 -9.16
C ASP A 105 -15.95 -3.19 -8.23
N ILE A 106 -16.06 -1.93 -7.85
CA ILE A 106 -17.12 -1.45 -6.96
C ILE A 106 -18.50 -1.51 -7.64
N LEU A 107 -18.59 -1.06 -8.88
CA LEU A 107 -19.87 -0.95 -9.61
C LEU A 107 -20.34 -2.30 -10.18
N ASP A 108 -19.42 -3.03 -10.84
CA ASP A 108 -19.79 -4.19 -11.64
C ASP A 108 -19.61 -5.51 -10.88
N GLN A 109 -18.57 -5.63 -10.08
CA GLN A 109 -18.26 -6.86 -9.34
C GLN A 109 -18.99 -6.88 -7.98
N LEU A 110 -18.78 -5.87 -7.15
CA LEU A 110 -19.44 -5.74 -5.84
C LEU A 110 -20.91 -5.30 -5.98
N ARG A 111 -21.25 -4.66 -7.10
CA ARG A 111 -22.62 -4.19 -7.41
C ARG A 111 -23.20 -3.30 -6.32
N ILE A 112 -22.38 -2.43 -5.75
CA ILE A 112 -22.82 -1.48 -4.73
C ILE A 112 -23.71 -0.45 -5.40
N LYS A 113 -24.92 -0.25 -4.88
CA LYS A 113 -25.94 0.62 -5.49
C LYS A 113 -25.79 2.08 -5.12
N ASP A 114 -25.38 2.35 -3.89
CA ASP A 114 -25.20 3.72 -3.37
C ASP A 114 -23.75 4.15 -3.56
N VAL A 115 -23.41 4.51 -4.81
CA VAL A 115 -22.06 4.92 -5.21
C VAL A 115 -22.10 6.27 -5.92
N ASN A 116 -21.33 7.21 -5.42
CA ASN A 116 -21.03 8.47 -6.09
C ASN A 116 -19.62 8.38 -6.68
N SER A 117 -19.53 8.22 -7.99
CA SER A 117 -18.25 8.11 -8.70
C SER A 117 -17.91 9.43 -9.38
N GLN A 118 -16.74 9.98 -9.08
CA GLN A 118 -16.19 11.15 -9.73
C GLN A 118 -14.90 10.77 -10.47
N ASP A 119 -14.97 10.78 -11.80
CA ASP A 119 -13.81 10.69 -12.67
C ASP A 119 -13.26 12.10 -12.92
N ARG A 120 -12.18 12.43 -12.26
CA ARG A 120 -11.48 13.67 -12.55
C ARG A 120 -10.53 13.38 -13.71
N LYS A 121 -10.95 13.70 -14.94
CA LYS A 121 -10.06 13.73 -16.09
C LYS A 121 -8.83 14.56 -15.70
N SER A 122 -7.67 13.90 -15.75
CA SER A 122 -6.40 14.60 -15.54
C SER A 122 -6.35 15.77 -16.51
N VAL A 123 -6.33 16.98 -15.96
CA VAL A 123 -5.99 18.18 -16.74
C VAL A 123 -4.50 18.03 -17.03
N VAL A 124 -4.17 17.68 -18.27
CA VAL A 124 -2.81 17.72 -18.81
C VAL A 124 -2.40 19.17 -19.00
#